data_c96aaabed70c326ddfb0ffb67025742d
#
_entry.id   c96aaabed70c326ddfb0ffb67025742d
#
_cell.length_a   1.000
_cell.length_b   1.000
_cell.length_c   1.000
_cell.angle_alpha   90.00
_cell.angle_beta   90.00
_cell.angle_gamma   90.00
#
_symmetry.space_group_name_H-M   'P 1'
#
loop_
_entity.id
_entity.type
_entity.pdbx_description
1 polymer ?
#
loop_
_entity_poly.entity_id
_entity_poly.type
_entity_poly.pdbx_seq_one_letter_code
_entity_poly.pdbx_strand_id
1 'polypeptide(L)'
;MEQFDAKLHEECGVFGIYRRDESQDVVAATYYGLYALQHRGQESCGMAVNDGGVIYKRRDLGLVNEVFTKDVLENMPRGQMCIGHCRYATTGTPLRANAQPFVIRHVKGPMALAHNGNLTNSYELRQAIELEGGIFHSTSDTEVIAYTITRQRLSSGSIEEAVEKAMPMLKGAYSLVIMSPRKLIAARDPHGFRPLCIGKLHGSDVIASESCAIAAAGGEFVRDVEPGEIIVFDENGMRSIRTHCGKPSSLCVFEFVYIARPDSVVDGASVHRARRRAGAMLALEHPIQADVVIGVPDSGLDAALGSSQQSGIPYGIGFLKNKYIGRTFIQPDQKLRENTVRIKLNPIADTVRGKRVVLVDDSIVRGTTSRQIVQLLREAGATQVHFLSSAPEFLYPCYFGVDVDSRENLIAANHTLEEMRDILGVDSLGFLSVEGVKNIAEGCGLGLCTGCFTGKYPAETPAVTEKSKFESKIPEATE
;
A
#
# COMPACT_ATOMS: atom_id res chain seq x y z
N MET A 1 10.75 -20.79 12.80
CA MET A 1 10.06 -19.53 13.17
C MET A 1 10.69 -18.42 12.34
N GLU A 2 10.05 -18.05 11.25
CA GLU A 2 10.55 -16.98 10.36
C GLU A 2 10.27 -15.64 11.03
N GLN A 3 11.33 -14.99 11.53
CA GLN A 3 11.25 -13.60 11.95
C GLN A 3 11.23 -12.72 10.69
N PHE A 4 10.04 -12.28 10.33
CA PHE A 4 9.85 -11.29 9.28
C PHE A 4 10.46 -9.93 9.70
N ASP A 5 10.93 -9.18 8.72
CA ASP A 5 11.51 -7.83 8.83
C ASP A 5 10.53 -6.90 9.56
N ALA A 6 10.98 -6.18 10.56
CA ALA A 6 10.15 -5.52 11.56
C ALA A 6 9.58 -4.14 11.16
N LYS A 7 9.67 -3.76 9.88
CA LYS A 7 9.01 -2.56 9.34
C LYS A 7 7.61 -2.89 8.84
N LEU A 8 6.71 -1.89 8.93
CA LEU A 8 5.46 -1.91 8.18
C LEU A 8 5.75 -2.23 6.72
N HIS A 9 5.01 -3.19 6.21
CA HIS A 9 5.13 -3.62 4.85
C HIS A 9 4.12 -2.88 3.99
N GLU A 10 4.47 -2.69 2.74
CA GLU A 10 3.79 -1.83 1.79
C GLU A 10 2.55 -2.51 1.23
N GLU A 11 1.71 -1.73 0.62
CA GLU A 11 0.43 -2.15 0.05
C GLU A 11 0.52 -2.29 -1.45
N CYS A 12 -0.48 -3.00 -2.02
CA CYS A 12 -0.58 -3.20 -3.45
C CYS A 12 -0.76 -1.89 -4.24
N GLY A 13 -0.31 -1.89 -5.50
CA GLY A 13 -0.55 -0.83 -6.47
C GLY A 13 -1.24 -1.35 -7.71
N VAL A 14 -2.25 -0.63 -8.21
CA VAL A 14 -2.97 -0.95 -9.43
C VAL A 14 -2.78 0.14 -10.48
N PHE A 15 -2.72 -0.28 -11.74
CA PHE A 15 -2.68 0.60 -12.91
C PHE A 15 -3.55 0.04 -14.02
N GLY A 16 -4.18 0.89 -14.82
CA GLY A 16 -4.96 0.49 -15.97
C GLY A 16 -4.99 1.58 -17.04
N ILE A 17 -5.01 1.18 -18.31
CA ILE A 17 -5.13 2.10 -19.45
C ILE A 17 -6.12 1.56 -20.48
N TYR A 18 -7.00 2.46 -20.94
CA TYR A 18 -7.88 2.26 -22.09
C TYR A 18 -7.42 3.19 -23.22
N ARG A 19 -6.90 2.60 -24.31
CA ARG A 19 -6.36 3.33 -25.45
C ARG A 19 -7.45 4.01 -26.26
N ARG A 20 -7.27 5.29 -26.54
CA ARG A 20 -8.11 6.09 -27.45
C ARG A 20 -7.39 6.41 -28.77
N ASP A 21 -6.06 6.48 -28.72
CA ASP A 21 -5.19 6.75 -29.86
C ASP A 21 -4.37 5.48 -30.19
N GLU A 22 -4.37 5.07 -31.44
CA GLU A 22 -3.65 3.86 -31.91
C GLU A 22 -2.12 3.96 -31.73
N SER A 23 -1.58 5.18 -31.66
CA SER A 23 -0.15 5.40 -31.41
C SER A 23 0.27 5.06 -29.98
N GLN A 24 -0.69 5.00 -29.02
CA GLN A 24 -0.39 4.78 -27.62
C GLN A 24 -0.02 3.31 -27.35
N ASP A 25 1.18 3.09 -26.83
CA ASP A 25 1.60 1.78 -26.32
C ASP A 25 1.09 1.56 -24.89
N VAL A 26 0.07 0.70 -24.74
CA VAL A 26 -0.56 0.41 -23.44
C VAL A 26 0.35 -0.42 -22.53
N VAL A 27 1.25 -1.22 -23.10
CA VAL A 27 2.20 -2.04 -22.33
C VAL A 27 3.28 -1.18 -21.73
N ALA A 28 3.89 -0.30 -22.54
CA ALA A 28 4.90 0.64 -22.06
C ALA A 28 4.33 1.59 -20.99
N ALA A 29 3.13 2.15 -21.21
CA ALA A 29 2.45 3.00 -20.22
C ALA A 29 2.22 2.27 -18.90
N THR A 30 1.74 1.01 -18.96
CA THR A 30 1.52 0.19 -17.77
C THR A 30 2.84 -0.14 -17.07
N TYR A 31 3.90 -0.45 -17.82
CA TYR A 31 5.23 -0.69 -17.24
C TYR A 31 5.72 0.51 -16.43
N TYR A 32 5.68 1.73 -16.99
CA TYR A 32 6.10 2.94 -16.28
C TYR A 32 5.20 3.25 -15.07
N GLY A 33 3.88 3.06 -15.21
CA GLY A 33 2.94 3.22 -14.11
C GLY A 33 3.23 2.26 -12.96
N LEU A 34 3.47 0.97 -13.24
CA LEU A 34 3.83 -0.02 -12.24
C LEU A 34 5.21 0.26 -11.62
N TYR A 35 6.17 0.69 -12.42
CA TYR A 35 7.50 1.05 -11.92
C TYR A 35 7.42 2.21 -10.92
N ALA A 36 6.55 3.19 -11.18
CA ALA A 36 6.28 4.28 -10.26
C ALA A 36 5.55 3.83 -8.98
N LEU A 37 4.76 2.75 -9.06
CA LEU A 37 4.06 2.14 -7.93
C LEU A 37 4.86 1.04 -7.20
N GLN A 38 6.12 0.80 -7.59
CA GLN A 38 6.94 -0.28 -7.02
C GLN A 38 7.12 -0.15 -5.50
N HIS A 39 7.05 1.06 -4.95
CA HIS A 39 7.12 1.31 -3.51
C HIS A 39 5.94 0.67 -2.76
N ARG A 40 4.79 0.45 -3.41
CA ARG A 40 3.59 -0.17 -2.84
C ARG A 40 3.66 -1.70 -2.80
N GLY A 41 4.43 -2.33 -3.70
CA GLY A 41 4.53 -3.78 -3.73
C GLY A 41 5.82 -4.27 -4.41
N GLN A 42 6.59 -5.11 -3.71
CA GLN A 42 7.91 -5.59 -4.16
C GLN A 42 8.02 -7.11 -4.21
N GLU A 43 6.95 -7.85 -3.91
CA GLU A 43 6.94 -9.30 -3.85
C GLU A 43 6.67 -9.92 -5.22
N SER A 44 5.67 -9.41 -5.90
CA SER A 44 5.30 -9.87 -7.23
C SER A 44 4.66 -8.76 -8.03
N CYS A 45 4.70 -8.88 -9.35
CA CYS A 45 4.02 -7.97 -10.25
C CYS A 45 3.47 -8.70 -11.47
N GLY A 46 2.56 -8.03 -12.19
CA GLY A 46 1.99 -8.59 -13.39
C GLY A 46 1.25 -7.58 -14.24
N MET A 47 1.05 -7.93 -15.49
CA MET A 47 0.21 -7.23 -16.45
C MET A 47 -0.71 -8.20 -17.17
N ALA A 48 -1.88 -7.69 -17.57
CA ALA A 48 -2.77 -8.34 -18.49
C ALA A 48 -3.15 -7.37 -19.61
N VAL A 49 -2.96 -7.80 -20.86
CA VAL A 49 -3.21 -7.01 -22.07
C VAL A 49 -4.38 -7.63 -22.81
N ASN A 50 -5.31 -6.80 -23.24
CA ASN A 50 -6.40 -7.20 -24.11
C ASN A 50 -6.08 -6.78 -25.55
N ASP A 51 -5.97 -7.77 -26.42
CA ASP A 51 -5.79 -7.60 -27.86
C ASP A 51 -6.98 -8.26 -28.59
N GLY A 52 -7.85 -7.44 -29.14
CA GLY A 52 -9.01 -7.91 -29.89
C GLY A 52 -9.99 -8.80 -29.10
N GLY A 53 -10.04 -8.69 -27.77
CA GLY A 53 -10.88 -9.51 -26.89
C GLY A 53 -10.18 -10.75 -26.32
N VAL A 54 -8.93 -11.01 -26.75
CA VAL A 54 -8.08 -12.04 -26.15
C VAL A 54 -7.22 -11.41 -25.06
N ILE A 55 -7.25 -11.99 -23.85
CA ILE A 55 -6.45 -11.48 -22.73
C ILE A 55 -5.19 -12.31 -22.58
N TYR A 56 -4.03 -11.65 -22.78
CA TYR A 56 -2.71 -12.16 -22.53
C TYR A 56 -2.25 -11.70 -21.15
N LYS A 57 -1.56 -12.56 -20.39
CA LYS A 57 -1.04 -12.20 -19.08
C LYS A 57 0.42 -12.62 -18.91
N ARG A 58 1.18 -11.77 -18.24
CA ARG A 58 2.48 -12.09 -17.65
C ARG A 58 2.47 -11.64 -16.19
N ARG A 59 2.81 -12.55 -15.28
CA ARG A 59 2.93 -12.27 -13.84
C ARG A 59 3.94 -13.21 -13.22
N ASP A 60 4.74 -12.68 -12.30
CA ASP A 60 5.74 -13.49 -11.59
C ASP A 60 6.12 -12.84 -10.25
N LEU A 61 6.90 -13.57 -9.44
CA LEU A 61 7.56 -13.04 -8.26
C LEU A 61 8.72 -12.13 -8.70
N GLY A 62 8.99 -11.07 -7.96
CA GLY A 62 10.06 -10.10 -8.21
C GLY A 62 9.57 -8.69 -8.55
N LEU A 63 10.54 -7.81 -8.76
CA LEU A 63 10.32 -6.41 -9.10
C LEU A 63 9.86 -6.25 -10.56
N VAL A 64 9.27 -5.10 -10.86
CA VAL A 64 8.75 -4.79 -12.22
C VAL A 64 9.83 -4.95 -13.30
N ASN A 65 11.04 -4.46 -13.06
CA ASN A 65 12.16 -4.59 -14.01
C ASN A 65 12.74 -6.00 -14.11
N GLU A 66 12.52 -6.85 -13.11
CA GLU A 66 12.95 -8.25 -13.13
C GLU A 66 11.96 -9.13 -13.90
N VAL A 67 10.66 -8.90 -13.71
CA VAL A 67 9.58 -9.66 -14.36
C VAL A 67 9.36 -9.20 -15.80
N PHE A 68 9.47 -7.89 -16.07
CA PHE A 68 9.25 -7.28 -17.39
C PHE A 68 10.58 -6.82 -17.99
N THR A 69 11.39 -7.81 -18.37
CA THR A 69 12.62 -7.56 -19.14
C THR A 69 12.29 -7.03 -20.54
N LYS A 70 13.27 -6.46 -21.23
CA LYS A 70 13.11 -5.96 -22.59
C LYS A 70 12.47 -7.00 -23.51
N ASP A 71 12.97 -8.23 -23.49
CA ASP A 71 12.45 -9.34 -24.31
C ASP A 71 10.98 -9.66 -24.00
N VAL A 72 10.58 -9.60 -22.71
CA VAL A 72 9.19 -9.82 -22.31
C VAL A 72 8.29 -8.72 -22.86
N LEU A 73 8.71 -7.45 -22.71
CA LEU A 73 7.93 -6.29 -23.18
C LEU A 73 7.75 -6.29 -24.70
N GLU A 74 8.81 -6.61 -25.47
CA GLU A 74 8.79 -6.66 -26.93
C GLU A 74 7.89 -7.79 -27.47
N ASN A 75 7.71 -8.88 -26.69
CA ASN A 75 6.85 -10.02 -27.05
C ASN A 75 5.41 -9.90 -26.53
N MET A 76 5.07 -8.85 -25.77
CA MET A 76 3.69 -8.61 -25.38
C MET A 76 2.88 -8.01 -26.54
N PRO A 77 1.60 -8.39 -26.72
CA PRO A 77 0.79 -7.87 -27.82
C PRO A 77 0.51 -6.37 -27.64
N ARG A 78 0.40 -5.65 -28.77
CA ARG A 78 -0.05 -4.26 -28.80
C ARG A 78 -1.58 -4.22 -28.69
N GLY A 79 -2.08 -4.34 -27.45
CA GLY A 79 -3.51 -4.37 -27.21
C GLY A 79 -4.20 -3.00 -27.16
N GLN A 80 -5.49 -3.01 -26.92
CA GLN A 80 -6.30 -1.80 -26.72
C GLN A 80 -6.37 -1.37 -25.24
N MET A 81 -6.22 -2.33 -24.33
CA MET A 81 -6.27 -2.12 -22.89
C MET A 81 -5.16 -2.92 -22.20
N CYS A 82 -4.64 -2.37 -21.14
CA CYS A 82 -3.73 -3.10 -20.24
C CYS A 82 -4.06 -2.76 -18.79
N ILE A 83 -4.01 -3.77 -17.92
CA ILE A 83 -4.05 -3.57 -16.47
C ILE A 83 -2.81 -4.18 -15.84
N GLY A 84 -2.32 -3.55 -14.78
CA GLY A 84 -1.13 -3.98 -14.06
C GLY A 84 -1.31 -3.93 -12.56
N HIS A 85 -0.46 -4.69 -11.87
CA HIS A 85 -0.46 -4.82 -10.42
C HIS A 85 0.95 -5.00 -9.88
N CYS A 86 1.27 -4.29 -8.78
CA CYS A 86 2.39 -4.58 -7.88
C CYS A 86 1.83 -5.10 -6.57
N ARG A 87 2.28 -6.27 -6.11
CA ARG A 87 1.75 -6.93 -4.92
C ARG A 87 2.73 -6.87 -3.77
N TYR A 88 2.15 -6.58 -2.61
CA TYR A 88 2.67 -7.01 -1.32
C TYR A 88 1.63 -7.93 -0.65
N ALA A 89 2.07 -9.02 0.02
CA ALA A 89 1.16 -9.99 0.62
C ALA A 89 0.61 -9.49 1.96
N THR A 90 -0.60 -8.94 1.94
CA THR A 90 -1.41 -8.71 3.16
C THR A 90 -2.23 -9.96 3.50
N THR A 91 -2.68 -10.69 2.49
CA THR A 91 -3.42 -11.95 2.60
C THR A 91 -2.85 -12.96 1.60
N GLY A 92 -2.59 -14.17 2.07
CA GLY A 92 -1.98 -15.25 1.28
C GLY A 92 -0.45 -15.20 1.23
N THR A 93 0.16 -16.38 1.11
CA THR A 93 1.62 -16.52 1.06
C THR A 93 2.22 -15.92 -0.23
N PRO A 94 3.55 -15.63 -0.27
CA PRO A 94 4.27 -15.17 -1.46
C PRO A 94 4.38 -16.29 -2.51
N LEU A 95 3.25 -16.70 -3.04
CA LEU A 95 3.15 -17.70 -4.10
C LEU A 95 2.86 -17.03 -5.44
N ARG A 96 3.48 -17.51 -6.50
CA ARG A 96 3.20 -17.11 -7.88
C ARG A 96 1.70 -17.21 -8.23
N ALA A 97 0.97 -18.14 -7.60
CA ALA A 97 -0.47 -18.30 -7.75
C ALA A 97 -1.24 -17.04 -7.30
N ASN A 98 -0.73 -16.31 -6.29
CA ASN A 98 -1.33 -15.10 -5.72
C ASN A 98 -0.95 -13.83 -6.47
N ALA A 99 0.02 -13.87 -7.38
CA ALA A 99 0.37 -12.72 -8.21
C ALA A 99 -0.81 -12.28 -9.08
N GLN A 100 -1.01 -10.97 -9.21
CA GLN A 100 -2.08 -10.37 -9.99
C GLN A 100 -1.53 -9.72 -11.28
N PRO A 101 -2.40 -9.43 -12.30
CA PRO A 101 -3.85 -9.59 -12.36
C PRO A 101 -4.32 -11.04 -12.45
N PHE A 102 -5.50 -11.34 -11.84
CA PHE A 102 -6.19 -12.59 -12.07
C PHE A 102 -6.93 -12.55 -13.41
N VAL A 103 -6.73 -13.57 -14.24
CA VAL A 103 -7.47 -13.72 -15.51
C VAL A 103 -8.31 -14.96 -15.40
N ILE A 104 -9.61 -14.76 -15.48
CA ILE A 104 -10.62 -15.81 -15.48
C ILE A 104 -11.35 -15.87 -16.82
N ARG A 105 -11.83 -17.06 -17.17
CA ARG A 105 -12.64 -17.30 -18.36
C ARG A 105 -13.96 -17.93 -17.94
N HIS A 106 -15.04 -17.34 -18.35
CA HIS A 106 -16.39 -17.85 -18.05
C HIS A 106 -17.30 -17.73 -19.27
N VAL A 107 -18.51 -18.26 -19.17
CA VAL A 107 -19.48 -18.32 -20.30
C VAL A 107 -19.79 -16.97 -20.94
N LYS A 108 -19.66 -15.85 -20.22
CA LYS A 108 -19.89 -14.49 -20.74
C LYS A 108 -18.63 -13.81 -21.30
N GLY A 109 -17.50 -14.53 -21.35
CA GLY A 109 -16.21 -14.04 -21.87
C GLY A 109 -15.12 -13.92 -20.79
N PRO A 110 -13.88 -13.60 -21.18
CA PRO A 110 -12.77 -13.44 -20.24
C PRO A 110 -12.89 -12.13 -19.44
N MET A 111 -12.30 -12.14 -18.25
CA MET A 111 -12.14 -10.97 -17.40
C MET A 111 -10.76 -11.00 -16.74
N ALA A 112 -10.09 -9.85 -16.64
CA ALA A 112 -8.91 -9.67 -15.82
C ALA A 112 -9.23 -8.70 -14.68
N LEU A 113 -8.64 -8.95 -13.49
CA LEU A 113 -8.90 -8.18 -12.26
C LEU A 113 -7.60 -7.94 -11.52
N ALA A 114 -7.36 -6.68 -11.12
CA ALA A 114 -6.34 -6.24 -10.18
C ALA A 114 -7.00 -5.56 -8.97
N HIS A 115 -6.50 -5.83 -7.78
CA HIS A 115 -7.09 -5.42 -6.50
C HIS A 115 -6.02 -4.85 -5.58
N ASN A 116 -6.27 -3.67 -5.01
CA ASN A 116 -5.55 -3.09 -3.89
C ASN A 116 -6.50 -2.97 -2.69
N GLY A 117 -6.19 -3.67 -1.61
CA GLY A 117 -6.98 -3.69 -0.38
C GLY A 117 -7.01 -5.05 0.29
N ASN A 118 -8.00 -5.25 1.16
CA ASN A 118 -8.23 -6.51 1.86
C ASN A 118 -9.71 -6.65 2.25
N LEU A 119 -10.32 -7.78 1.87
CA LEU A 119 -11.69 -8.10 2.28
C LEU A 119 -11.71 -8.66 3.69
N THR A 120 -12.60 -8.13 4.52
CA THR A 120 -12.82 -8.63 5.88
C THR A 120 -13.71 -9.87 5.94
N ASN A 121 -14.48 -10.15 4.87
CA ASN A 121 -15.36 -11.31 4.74
C ASN A 121 -14.93 -12.29 3.63
N SER A 122 -13.65 -12.29 3.27
CA SER A 122 -13.13 -13.17 2.22
C SER A 122 -13.30 -14.66 2.56
N TYR A 123 -13.15 -15.03 3.84
CA TYR A 123 -13.30 -16.40 4.31
C TYR A 123 -14.74 -16.92 4.13
N GLU A 124 -15.72 -16.16 4.59
CA GLU A 124 -17.14 -16.52 4.50
C GLU A 124 -17.61 -16.61 3.04
N LEU A 125 -17.20 -15.65 2.21
CA LEU A 125 -17.51 -15.68 0.78
C LEU A 125 -16.86 -16.87 0.08
N ARG A 126 -15.60 -17.16 0.39
CA ARG A 126 -14.89 -18.32 -0.14
C ARG A 126 -15.58 -19.62 0.23
N GLN A 127 -15.90 -19.79 1.51
CA GLN A 127 -16.58 -20.99 1.99
C GLN A 127 -17.94 -21.19 1.30
N ALA A 128 -18.72 -20.14 1.15
CA ALA A 128 -20.01 -20.21 0.44
C ALA A 128 -19.83 -20.61 -1.02
N ILE A 129 -18.80 -20.13 -1.70
CA ILE A 129 -18.50 -20.46 -3.10
C ILE A 129 -18.01 -21.92 -3.20
N GLU A 130 -17.14 -22.39 -2.30
CA GLU A 130 -16.62 -23.77 -2.27
C GLU A 130 -17.73 -24.78 -2.03
N LEU A 131 -18.69 -24.49 -1.13
CA LEU A 131 -19.85 -25.35 -0.85
C LEU A 131 -20.79 -25.49 -2.07
N GLU A 132 -20.76 -24.54 -2.99
CA GLU A 132 -21.50 -24.59 -4.27
C GLU A 132 -20.66 -25.20 -5.41
N GLY A 133 -19.47 -25.76 -5.10
CA GLY A 133 -18.59 -26.40 -6.07
C GLY A 133 -17.56 -25.46 -6.73
N GLY A 134 -17.37 -24.25 -6.23
CA GLY A 134 -16.30 -23.36 -6.69
C GLY A 134 -14.92 -23.92 -6.37
N ILE A 135 -13.98 -23.83 -7.31
CA ILE A 135 -12.61 -24.31 -7.18
C ILE A 135 -11.65 -23.12 -7.23
N PHE A 136 -10.89 -22.91 -6.16
CA PHE A 136 -9.90 -21.85 -6.07
C PHE A 136 -8.49 -22.35 -6.39
N HIS A 137 -7.71 -21.50 -7.05
CA HIS A 137 -6.32 -21.78 -7.44
C HIS A 137 -5.31 -20.97 -6.64
N SER A 138 -5.79 -20.06 -5.81
CA SER A 138 -4.98 -19.18 -4.98
C SER A 138 -5.58 -19.05 -3.57
N THR A 139 -4.83 -18.45 -2.66
CA THR A 139 -5.30 -18.10 -1.32
C THR A 139 -5.70 -16.61 -1.22
N SER A 140 -5.62 -15.87 -2.35
CA SER A 140 -5.91 -14.44 -2.41
C SER A 140 -7.43 -14.16 -2.37
N ASP A 141 -7.82 -13.14 -1.62
CA ASP A 141 -9.17 -12.58 -1.61
C ASP A 141 -9.59 -12.02 -2.97
N THR A 142 -8.63 -11.62 -3.80
CA THR A 142 -8.89 -11.16 -5.17
C THR A 142 -9.58 -12.22 -6.03
N GLU A 143 -9.25 -13.48 -5.84
CA GLU A 143 -9.95 -14.57 -6.53
C GLU A 143 -11.38 -14.72 -6.05
N VAL A 144 -11.65 -14.48 -4.76
CA VAL A 144 -13.01 -14.44 -4.18
C VAL A 144 -13.83 -13.29 -4.83
N ILE A 145 -13.21 -12.11 -4.97
CA ILE A 145 -13.84 -10.97 -5.68
C ILE A 145 -14.20 -11.37 -7.11
N ALA A 146 -13.26 -12.00 -7.82
CA ALA A 146 -13.47 -12.43 -9.20
C ALA A 146 -14.63 -13.42 -9.34
N TYR A 147 -14.74 -14.39 -8.44
CA TYR A 147 -15.88 -15.32 -8.38
C TYR A 147 -17.19 -14.61 -8.07
N THR A 148 -17.19 -13.70 -7.10
CA THR A 148 -18.38 -12.94 -6.71
C THR A 148 -18.93 -12.12 -7.90
N ILE A 149 -18.07 -11.39 -8.60
CA ILE A 149 -18.44 -10.63 -9.80
C ILE A 149 -18.94 -11.57 -10.90
N THR A 150 -18.26 -12.70 -11.14
CA THR A 150 -18.64 -13.67 -12.17
C THR A 150 -20.02 -14.25 -11.91
N ARG A 151 -20.34 -14.58 -10.66
CA ARG A 151 -21.68 -15.06 -10.28
C ARG A 151 -22.76 -14.03 -10.57
N GLN A 152 -22.55 -12.78 -10.20
CA GLN A 152 -23.47 -11.69 -10.54
C GLN A 152 -23.57 -11.48 -12.06
N ARG A 153 -22.49 -11.71 -12.81
CA ARG A 153 -22.47 -11.57 -14.26
C ARG A 153 -23.40 -12.55 -14.99
N LEU A 154 -23.69 -13.70 -14.40
CA LEU A 154 -24.61 -14.67 -14.99
C LEU A 154 -26.05 -14.10 -15.13
N SER A 155 -26.46 -13.28 -14.17
CA SER A 155 -27.82 -12.66 -14.12
C SER A 155 -27.84 -11.18 -14.53
N SER A 156 -26.68 -10.61 -14.94
CA SER A 156 -26.56 -9.20 -15.32
C SER A 156 -26.42 -9.02 -16.83
N GLY A 157 -26.99 -7.93 -17.35
CA GLY A 157 -26.88 -7.52 -18.74
C GLY A 157 -25.47 -7.11 -19.15
N SER A 158 -24.71 -6.51 -18.23
CA SER A 158 -23.36 -6.00 -18.47
C SER A 158 -22.39 -6.36 -17.35
N ILE A 159 -21.08 -6.15 -17.57
CA ILE A 159 -20.07 -6.41 -16.56
C ILE A 159 -20.11 -5.36 -15.44
N GLU A 160 -20.35 -4.10 -15.77
CA GLU A 160 -20.50 -3.03 -14.79
C GLU A 160 -21.71 -3.23 -13.88
N GLU A 161 -22.83 -3.72 -14.39
CA GLU A 161 -23.99 -4.11 -13.58
C GLU A 161 -23.63 -5.27 -12.62
N ALA A 162 -22.81 -6.22 -13.08
CA ALA A 162 -22.33 -7.30 -12.23
C ALA A 162 -21.42 -6.80 -11.11
N VAL A 163 -20.55 -5.83 -11.39
CA VAL A 163 -19.71 -5.17 -10.38
C VAL A 163 -20.57 -4.41 -9.38
N GLU A 164 -21.55 -3.63 -9.86
CA GLU A 164 -22.50 -2.89 -9.03
C GLU A 164 -23.25 -3.82 -8.04
N LYS A 165 -23.74 -4.96 -8.53
CA LYS A 165 -24.42 -5.97 -7.69
C LYS A 165 -23.47 -6.72 -6.74
N ALA A 166 -22.20 -6.86 -7.09
CA ALA A 166 -21.21 -7.51 -6.25
C ALA A 166 -20.76 -6.62 -5.10
N MET A 167 -20.66 -5.29 -5.29
CA MET A 167 -20.13 -4.37 -4.28
C MET A 167 -20.79 -4.48 -2.89
N PRO A 168 -22.12 -4.61 -2.73
CA PRO A 168 -22.73 -4.80 -1.41
C PRO A 168 -22.36 -6.11 -0.71
N MET A 169 -21.87 -7.11 -1.45
CA MET A 169 -21.45 -8.41 -0.91
C MET A 169 -20.01 -8.38 -0.41
N LEU A 170 -19.19 -7.46 -0.91
CA LEU A 170 -17.78 -7.30 -0.56
C LEU A 170 -17.68 -6.37 0.66
N LYS A 171 -17.11 -6.87 1.75
CA LYS A 171 -16.84 -6.08 2.96
C LYS A 171 -15.33 -5.86 3.10
N GLY A 172 -14.95 -4.68 3.60
CA GLY A 172 -13.54 -4.30 3.75
C GLY A 172 -13.09 -3.26 2.74
N ALA A 173 -11.79 -3.23 2.49
CA ALA A 173 -11.15 -2.25 1.62
C ALA A 173 -10.90 -2.84 0.22
N TYR A 174 -11.26 -2.10 -0.82
CA TYR A 174 -10.90 -2.47 -2.19
C TYR A 174 -10.87 -1.29 -3.16
N SER A 175 -9.80 -1.23 -3.94
CA SER A 175 -9.72 -0.46 -5.18
C SER A 175 -9.46 -1.45 -6.30
N LEU A 176 -10.42 -1.59 -7.22
CA LEU A 176 -10.43 -2.60 -8.28
C LEU A 176 -10.16 -1.97 -9.63
N VAL A 177 -9.34 -2.63 -10.44
CA VAL A 177 -9.23 -2.38 -11.88
C VAL A 177 -9.58 -3.66 -12.62
N ILE A 178 -10.64 -3.60 -13.41
CA ILE A 178 -11.25 -4.75 -14.08
C ILE A 178 -11.21 -4.50 -15.59
N MET A 179 -10.78 -5.49 -16.34
CA MET A 179 -10.74 -5.46 -17.81
C MET A 179 -11.56 -6.60 -18.37
N SER A 180 -12.50 -6.26 -19.23
CA SER A 180 -13.28 -7.21 -20.06
C SER A 180 -12.87 -7.07 -21.53
N PRO A 181 -13.41 -7.85 -22.47
CA PRO A 181 -13.07 -7.72 -23.89
C PRO A 181 -13.26 -6.33 -24.50
N ARG A 182 -14.15 -5.48 -23.93
CA ARG A 182 -14.49 -4.17 -24.52
C ARG A 182 -14.45 -3.01 -23.52
N LYS A 183 -14.27 -3.28 -22.22
CA LYS A 183 -14.40 -2.26 -21.17
C LYS A 183 -13.26 -2.37 -20.17
N LEU A 184 -12.78 -1.20 -19.74
CA LEU A 184 -11.96 -1.04 -18.56
C LEU A 184 -12.85 -0.41 -17.47
N ILE A 185 -12.80 -0.96 -16.25
CA ILE A 185 -13.65 -0.53 -15.13
C ILE A 185 -12.76 -0.29 -13.93
N ALA A 186 -13.00 0.82 -13.24
CA ALA A 186 -12.47 1.07 -11.90
C ALA A 186 -13.64 1.03 -10.90
N ALA A 187 -13.45 0.44 -9.73
CA ALA A 187 -14.41 0.49 -8.64
C ALA A 187 -13.68 0.71 -7.32
N ARG A 188 -14.17 1.64 -6.52
CA ARG A 188 -13.64 1.95 -5.20
C ARG A 188 -14.65 1.57 -4.12
N ASP A 189 -14.20 1.01 -2.99
CA ASP A 189 -15.09 0.63 -1.90
C ASP A 189 -15.89 1.84 -1.37
N PRO A 190 -17.08 1.61 -0.77
CA PRO A 190 -17.96 2.71 -0.34
C PRO A 190 -17.39 3.59 0.78
N HIS A 191 -16.34 3.17 1.47
CA HIS A 191 -15.63 3.97 2.48
C HIS A 191 -14.42 4.69 1.90
N GLY A 192 -13.90 4.24 0.73
CA GLY A 192 -12.74 4.80 0.07
C GLY A 192 -11.45 4.57 0.85
N PHE A 193 -11.28 3.37 1.45
CA PHE A 193 -10.10 3.05 2.26
C PHE A 193 -8.79 3.22 1.50
N ARG A 194 -8.78 2.82 0.21
CA ARG A 194 -7.59 2.89 -0.64
C ARG A 194 -7.76 3.95 -1.70
N PRO A 195 -6.68 4.68 -2.04
CA PRO A 195 -6.74 5.67 -3.10
C PRO A 195 -6.94 5.01 -4.48
N LEU A 196 -7.63 5.71 -5.34
CA LEU A 196 -7.79 5.38 -6.75
C LEU A 196 -8.07 6.66 -7.52
N CYS A 197 -7.33 6.91 -8.59
CA CYS A 197 -7.47 8.12 -9.38
C CYS A 197 -7.51 7.84 -10.88
N ILE A 198 -8.02 8.79 -11.63
CA ILE A 198 -8.07 8.77 -13.09
C ILE A 198 -7.27 9.91 -13.69
N GLY A 199 -6.73 9.67 -14.87
CA GLY A 199 -5.97 10.63 -15.64
C GLY A 199 -6.13 10.43 -17.14
N LYS A 200 -5.42 11.25 -17.88
CA LYS A 200 -5.32 11.18 -19.35
C LYS A 200 -3.87 11.02 -19.76
N LEU A 201 -3.63 10.17 -20.74
CA LEU A 201 -2.33 10.00 -21.38
C LEU A 201 -2.52 10.07 -22.91
N HIS A 202 -2.11 11.18 -23.53
CA HIS A 202 -2.31 11.42 -24.96
C HIS A 202 -3.75 11.11 -25.43
N GLY A 203 -4.74 11.59 -24.66
CA GLY A 203 -6.16 11.33 -24.92
C GLY A 203 -6.70 9.99 -24.42
N SER A 204 -5.85 9.00 -24.14
CA SER A 204 -6.24 7.71 -23.56
C SER A 204 -6.60 7.85 -22.07
N ASP A 205 -7.48 6.97 -21.60
CA ASP A 205 -7.95 6.99 -20.19
C ASP A 205 -7.04 6.14 -19.31
N VAL A 206 -6.63 6.68 -18.17
CA VAL A 206 -5.73 6.00 -17.22
C VAL A 206 -6.38 5.91 -15.85
N ILE A 207 -6.16 4.79 -15.16
CA ILE A 207 -6.53 4.53 -13.76
C ILE A 207 -5.26 4.16 -13.01
N ALA A 208 -5.06 4.70 -11.80
CA ALA A 208 -3.93 4.34 -10.96
C ALA A 208 -4.27 4.45 -9.46
N SER A 209 -3.53 3.73 -8.63
CA SER A 209 -3.59 3.90 -7.17
C SER A 209 -3.15 5.29 -6.73
N GLU A 210 -2.16 5.87 -7.43
CA GLU A 210 -1.60 7.18 -7.09
C GLU A 210 -1.38 8.06 -8.33
N SER A 211 -1.50 9.38 -8.15
CA SER A 211 -1.27 10.36 -9.21
C SER A 211 0.18 10.35 -9.75
N CYS A 212 1.16 9.99 -8.92
CA CYS A 212 2.56 9.85 -9.36
C CYS A 212 2.75 8.79 -10.46
N ALA A 213 1.92 7.75 -10.50
CA ALA A 213 1.97 6.72 -11.54
C ALA A 213 1.47 7.25 -12.89
N ILE A 214 0.45 8.10 -12.86
CA ILE A 214 -0.06 8.80 -14.06
C ILE A 214 1.01 9.74 -14.61
N ALA A 215 1.63 10.54 -13.73
CA ALA A 215 2.70 11.47 -14.10
C ALA A 215 3.94 10.73 -14.65
N ALA A 216 4.35 9.62 -14.03
CA ALA A 216 5.49 8.82 -14.50
C ALA A 216 5.24 8.17 -15.87
N ALA A 217 4.00 7.83 -16.20
CA ALA A 217 3.62 7.36 -17.51
C ALA A 217 3.57 8.49 -18.57
N GLY A 218 3.73 9.77 -18.17
CA GLY A 218 3.62 10.95 -19.03
C GLY A 218 2.20 11.49 -19.18
N GLY A 219 1.29 11.10 -18.29
CA GLY A 219 -0.10 11.53 -18.30
C GLY A 219 -0.40 12.68 -17.34
N GLU A 220 -1.62 13.16 -17.41
CA GLU A 220 -2.16 14.24 -16.59
C GLU A 220 -3.23 13.69 -15.63
N PHE A 221 -3.12 14.05 -14.35
CA PHE A 221 -4.12 13.74 -13.34
C PHE A 221 -5.42 14.50 -13.63
N VAL A 222 -6.56 13.82 -13.56
CA VAL A 222 -7.89 14.44 -13.75
C VAL A 222 -8.61 14.61 -12.42
N ARG A 223 -8.83 13.51 -11.69
CA ARG A 223 -9.46 13.51 -10.37
C ARG A 223 -9.30 12.17 -9.66
N ASP A 224 -9.57 12.15 -8.39
CA ASP A 224 -9.76 10.92 -7.63
C ASP A 224 -11.11 10.26 -7.97
N VAL A 225 -11.20 8.93 -7.80
CA VAL A 225 -12.44 8.16 -7.86
C VAL A 225 -13.12 8.27 -6.49
N GLU A 226 -14.40 8.67 -6.47
CA GLU A 226 -15.13 8.84 -5.21
C GLU A 226 -15.35 7.51 -4.49
N PRO A 227 -15.47 7.50 -3.15
CA PRO A 227 -15.89 6.33 -2.39
C PRO A 227 -17.24 5.79 -2.90
N GLY A 228 -17.28 4.50 -3.27
CA GLY A 228 -18.46 3.84 -3.83
C GLY A 228 -18.69 4.03 -5.31
N GLU A 229 -17.83 4.78 -6.00
CA GLU A 229 -17.96 5.05 -7.43
C GLU A 229 -17.43 3.89 -8.27
N ILE A 230 -18.14 3.61 -9.39
CA ILE A 230 -17.68 2.74 -10.47
C ILE A 230 -17.49 3.60 -11.71
N ILE A 231 -16.31 3.58 -12.28
CA ILE A 231 -15.96 4.24 -13.54
C ILE A 231 -15.89 3.19 -14.64
N VAL A 232 -16.52 3.47 -15.77
CA VAL A 232 -16.49 2.60 -16.95
C VAL A 232 -15.91 3.36 -18.12
N PHE A 233 -14.90 2.79 -18.74
CA PHE A 233 -14.33 3.27 -19.99
C PHE A 233 -14.66 2.25 -21.09
N ASP A 234 -15.30 2.73 -22.14
CA ASP A 234 -15.65 1.94 -23.33
C ASP A 234 -15.53 2.80 -24.60
N GLU A 235 -15.96 2.30 -25.73
CA GLU A 235 -15.90 3.00 -27.02
C GLU A 235 -16.65 4.35 -27.02
N ASN A 236 -17.68 4.49 -26.16
CA ASN A 236 -18.50 5.70 -26.06
C ASN A 236 -17.90 6.75 -25.09
N GLY A 237 -16.78 6.45 -24.43
CA GLY A 237 -16.13 7.36 -23.51
C GLY A 237 -16.09 6.86 -22.08
N MET A 238 -16.00 7.80 -21.14
CA MET A 238 -16.01 7.56 -19.70
C MET A 238 -17.41 7.83 -19.14
N ARG A 239 -17.91 6.95 -18.29
CA ARG A 239 -19.12 7.18 -17.50
C ARG A 239 -18.96 6.70 -16.07
N SER A 240 -19.70 7.32 -15.16
CA SER A 240 -19.69 7.06 -13.73
C SER A 240 -21.02 6.45 -13.29
N ILE A 241 -20.95 5.44 -12.40
CA ILE A 241 -22.09 4.85 -11.69
C ILE A 241 -21.88 5.15 -10.21
N ARG A 242 -22.83 5.82 -9.56
CA ARG A 242 -22.69 6.39 -8.21
C ARG A 242 -23.67 5.78 -7.21
N THR A 243 -24.26 4.63 -7.51
CA THR A 243 -25.29 3.96 -6.70
C THR A 243 -24.82 3.68 -5.26
N HIS A 244 -23.52 3.43 -5.07
CA HIS A 244 -22.95 3.10 -3.77
C HIS A 244 -22.18 4.26 -3.10
N CYS A 245 -22.20 5.47 -3.70
CA CYS A 245 -21.62 6.67 -3.12
C CYS A 245 -22.45 7.20 -1.94
N GLY A 246 -21.83 8.10 -1.13
CA GLY A 246 -22.52 8.83 -0.06
C GLY A 246 -22.48 8.15 1.31
N LYS A 247 -21.79 7.03 1.47
CA LYS A 247 -21.47 6.50 2.80
C LYS A 247 -20.38 7.36 3.48
N PRO A 248 -20.29 7.35 4.82
CA PRO A 248 -19.18 7.99 5.52
C PRO A 248 -17.85 7.44 5.01
N SER A 249 -17.00 8.33 4.50
CA SER A 249 -15.69 7.98 3.99
C SER A 249 -14.67 7.75 5.12
N SER A 250 -13.65 6.95 4.87
CA SER A 250 -12.64 6.56 5.85
C SER A 250 -11.34 6.16 5.17
N LEU A 251 -10.73 7.10 4.44
CA LEU A 251 -9.42 6.90 3.81
C LEU A 251 -8.37 6.51 4.86
N CYS A 252 -7.55 5.53 4.57
CA CYS A 252 -6.47 5.13 5.46
C CYS A 252 -5.50 6.30 5.68
N VAL A 253 -5.37 6.77 6.92
CA VAL A 253 -4.46 7.87 7.24
C VAL A 253 -3.00 7.51 6.96
N PHE A 254 -2.69 6.22 6.98
CA PHE A 254 -1.34 5.71 6.75
C PHE A 254 -0.86 5.90 5.29
N GLU A 255 -1.78 6.14 4.36
CA GLU A 255 -1.42 6.59 3.01
C GLU A 255 -0.61 7.89 3.07
N PHE A 256 -0.98 8.84 3.92
CA PHE A 256 -0.24 10.08 4.11
C PHE A 256 1.03 9.90 4.95
N VAL A 257 0.97 9.09 5.99
CA VAL A 257 2.11 8.90 6.91
C VAL A 257 3.27 8.18 6.23
N TYR A 258 2.97 7.09 5.50
CA TYR A 258 4.01 6.18 5.01
C TYR A 258 3.83 5.74 3.57
N ILE A 259 2.62 5.25 3.16
CA ILE A 259 2.46 4.40 1.98
C ILE A 259 2.65 5.20 0.68
N ALA A 260 1.86 6.26 0.48
CA ALA A 260 1.89 7.02 -0.77
C ALA A 260 3.21 7.78 -0.96
N ARG A 261 3.64 7.95 -2.19
CA ARG A 261 4.83 8.72 -2.51
C ARG A 261 4.63 10.21 -2.18
N PRO A 262 5.67 10.92 -1.73
CA PRO A 262 5.57 12.34 -1.37
C PRO A 262 5.08 13.24 -2.52
N ASP A 263 5.39 12.88 -3.77
CA ASP A 263 4.97 13.60 -4.98
C ASP A 263 3.53 13.28 -5.43
N SER A 264 2.82 12.41 -4.69
CA SER A 264 1.41 12.11 -4.95
C SER A 264 0.45 13.12 -4.31
N VAL A 265 -0.70 13.29 -4.97
CA VAL A 265 -1.90 13.91 -4.41
C VAL A 265 -2.93 12.80 -4.25
N VAL A 266 -3.51 12.69 -3.05
CA VAL A 266 -4.50 11.67 -2.69
C VAL A 266 -5.74 12.38 -2.14
N ASP A 267 -6.89 12.16 -2.78
CA ASP A 267 -8.18 12.77 -2.40
C ASP A 267 -8.09 14.29 -2.11
N GLY A 268 -7.35 15.00 -2.96
CA GLY A 268 -7.16 16.46 -2.89
C GLY A 268 -6.01 16.92 -1.99
N ALA A 269 -5.40 16.06 -1.18
CA ALA A 269 -4.30 16.44 -0.29
C ALA A 269 -2.92 15.99 -0.81
N SER A 270 -1.93 16.88 -0.72
CA SER A 270 -0.53 16.56 -1.03
C SER A 270 0.10 15.75 0.09
N VAL A 271 0.65 14.58 -0.24
CA VAL A 271 1.35 13.70 0.71
C VAL A 271 2.55 14.40 1.33
N HIS A 272 3.37 15.10 0.52
CA HIS A 272 4.49 15.90 1.02
C HIS A 272 4.08 16.93 2.07
N ARG A 273 3.02 17.71 1.78
CA ARG A 273 2.52 18.70 2.75
C ARG A 273 1.97 18.05 4.02
N ALA A 274 1.27 16.92 3.89
CA ALA A 274 0.75 16.18 5.05
C ALA A 274 1.88 15.71 5.98
N ARG A 275 2.94 15.13 5.44
CA ARG A 275 4.10 14.71 6.23
C ARG A 275 4.82 15.88 6.89
N ARG A 276 5.03 17.00 6.19
CA ARG A 276 5.60 18.21 6.80
C ARG A 276 4.73 18.75 7.93
N ARG A 277 3.41 18.74 7.77
CA ARG A 277 2.47 19.13 8.82
C ARG A 277 2.54 18.21 10.04
N ALA A 278 2.63 16.89 9.82
CA ALA A 278 2.84 15.93 10.90
C ALA A 278 4.09 16.26 11.73
N GLY A 279 5.20 16.57 11.06
CA GLY A 279 6.42 16.98 11.73
C GLY A 279 6.31 18.31 12.49
N ALA A 280 5.59 19.30 11.93
CA ALA A 280 5.34 20.55 12.63
C ALA A 280 4.50 20.35 13.89
N MET A 281 3.44 19.51 13.81
CA MET A 281 2.61 19.17 14.97
C MET A 281 3.42 18.41 16.03
N LEU A 282 4.29 17.46 15.64
CA LEU A 282 5.20 16.78 16.56
C LEU A 282 6.06 17.76 17.35
N ALA A 283 6.62 18.79 16.69
CA ALA A 283 7.44 19.79 17.37
C ALA A 283 6.64 20.63 18.39
N LEU A 284 5.35 20.85 18.15
CA LEU A 284 4.44 21.52 19.07
C LEU A 284 4.03 20.63 20.25
N GLU A 285 3.72 19.37 19.97
CA GLU A 285 3.29 18.40 21.01
C GLU A 285 4.48 17.96 21.89
N HIS A 286 5.69 17.92 21.34
CA HIS A 286 6.91 17.47 22.03
C HIS A 286 8.04 18.50 21.88
N PRO A 287 8.01 19.60 22.63
CA PRO A 287 9.08 20.60 22.61
C PRO A 287 10.38 20.00 23.19
N ILE A 288 11.43 19.96 22.36
CA ILE A 288 12.74 19.38 22.70
C ILE A 288 13.82 20.41 22.45
N GLN A 289 14.85 20.44 23.33
CA GLN A 289 16.07 21.20 23.11
C GLN A 289 17.15 20.27 22.53
N ALA A 290 17.49 20.48 21.28
CA ALA A 290 18.48 19.69 20.56
C ALA A 290 19.29 20.54 19.58
N ASP A 291 20.32 19.95 18.99
CA ASP A 291 21.26 20.64 18.11
C ASP A 291 20.95 20.39 16.62
N VAL A 292 20.25 19.30 16.32
CA VAL A 292 19.88 18.93 14.95
C VAL A 292 18.63 18.05 14.90
N VAL A 293 17.78 18.27 13.90
CA VAL A 293 16.67 17.37 13.52
C VAL A 293 17.11 16.57 12.30
N ILE A 294 16.93 15.25 12.34
CA ILE A 294 17.19 14.34 11.22
C ILE A 294 15.98 13.45 10.99
N GLY A 295 15.79 13.00 9.74
CA GLY A 295 14.74 12.03 9.39
C GLY A 295 15.30 10.67 9.04
N VAL A 296 14.53 9.63 9.32
CA VAL A 296 14.81 8.28 8.79
C VAL A 296 14.38 8.22 7.32
N PRO A 297 15.28 7.89 6.39
CA PRO A 297 14.91 7.79 4.97
C PRO A 297 13.99 6.58 4.68
N ASP A 298 12.99 6.72 3.81
CA ASP A 298 12.63 7.90 3.02
C ASP A 298 11.45 8.66 3.66
N SER A 299 10.54 7.98 4.36
CA SER A 299 9.25 8.50 4.86
C SER A 299 9.38 9.54 5.98
N GLY A 300 10.38 9.42 6.84
CA GLY A 300 10.63 10.37 7.93
C GLY A 300 11.23 11.71 7.49
N LEU A 301 11.72 11.85 6.25
CA LEU A 301 12.45 13.05 5.83
C LEU A 301 11.57 14.31 5.79
N ASP A 302 10.36 14.21 5.24
CA ASP A 302 9.43 15.34 5.14
C ASP A 302 8.93 15.78 6.52
N ALA A 303 8.65 14.81 7.40
CA ALA A 303 8.24 15.08 8.78
C ALA A 303 9.39 15.74 9.57
N ALA A 304 10.62 15.27 9.41
CA ALA A 304 11.80 15.90 10.02
C ALA A 304 11.99 17.35 9.54
N LEU A 305 11.79 17.61 8.26
CA LEU A 305 11.83 18.97 7.71
C LEU A 305 10.75 19.86 8.34
N GLY A 306 9.52 19.37 8.47
CA GLY A 306 8.43 20.08 9.12
C GLY A 306 8.71 20.36 10.60
N SER A 307 9.25 19.37 11.33
CA SER A 307 9.65 19.50 12.73
C SER A 307 10.78 20.53 12.93
N SER A 308 11.80 20.50 12.06
CA SER A 308 12.88 21.51 12.08
C SER A 308 12.35 22.93 11.85
N GLN A 309 11.49 23.14 10.86
CA GLN A 309 10.93 24.46 10.55
C GLN A 309 10.06 25.00 11.68
N GLN A 310 9.30 24.13 12.36
CA GLN A 310 8.43 24.54 13.46
C GLN A 310 9.21 24.80 14.76
N SER A 311 10.19 23.95 15.08
CA SER A 311 10.99 24.05 16.31
C SER A 311 12.11 25.10 16.23
N GLY A 312 12.53 25.47 15.02
CA GLY A 312 13.72 26.30 14.80
C GLY A 312 15.05 25.56 14.97
N ILE A 313 15.03 24.23 15.28
CA ILE A 313 16.24 23.41 15.36
C ILE A 313 16.71 23.11 13.94
N PRO A 314 18.02 23.26 13.62
CA PRO A 314 18.54 23.04 12.27
C PRO A 314 18.25 21.63 11.74
N TYR A 315 17.83 21.52 10.47
CA TYR A 315 17.71 20.25 9.77
C TYR A 315 19.07 19.74 9.30
N GLY A 316 19.33 18.44 9.47
CA GLY A 316 20.54 17.78 8.98
C GLY A 316 20.22 16.46 8.27
N ILE A 317 21.07 16.05 7.34
CA ILE A 317 21.03 14.71 6.75
C ILE A 317 21.79 13.77 7.68
N GLY A 318 21.07 13.00 8.50
CA GLY A 318 21.66 12.10 9.50
C GLY A 318 21.99 10.72 8.98
N PHE A 319 21.34 10.29 7.90
CA PHE A 319 21.50 8.96 7.30
C PHE A 319 21.65 9.02 5.78
N LEU A 320 22.46 8.13 5.25
CA LEU A 320 22.51 7.81 3.84
C LEU A 320 21.86 6.43 3.62
N LYS A 321 20.80 6.40 2.82
CA LYS A 321 20.17 5.13 2.38
C LYS A 321 20.92 4.60 1.16
N ASN A 322 21.38 3.34 1.24
CA ASN A 322 21.98 2.68 0.09
C ASN A 322 20.91 2.32 -0.94
N LYS A 323 20.89 3.06 -2.06
CA LYS A 323 19.90 2.88 -3.15
C LYS A 323 20.13 1.63 -4.01
N TYR A 324 21.32 1.02 -3.91
CA TYR A 324 21.69 -0.15 -4.72
C TYR A 324 21.34 -1.49 -4.07
N ILE A 325 20.87 -1.48 -2.82
CA ILE A 325 20.44 -2.67 -2.11
C ILE A 325 18.92 -2.79 -2.23
N GLY A 326 18.46 -3.76 -3.04
CA GLY A 326 17.06 -4.14 -3.12
C GLY A 326 16.60 -4.89 -1.86
N ARG A 327 15.28 -4.99 -1.66
CA ARG A 327 14.68 -5.78 -0.56
C ARG A 327 14.88 -7.29 -0.71
N THR A 328 15.19 -7.77 -1.92
CA THR A 328 15.48 -9.17 -2.27
C THR A 328 16.84 -9.67 -1.79
N PHE A 329 17.62 -8.85 -1.08
CA PHE A 329 18.90 -9.29 -0.54
C PHE A 329 18.66 -10.27 0.64
N ILE A 330 18.42 -11.54 0.28
CA ILE A 330 18.24 -12.66 1.22
C ILE A 330 19.63 -13.05 1.73
N GLN A 331 19.84 -12.95 3.05
CA GLN A 331 21.05 -13.43 3.69
C GLN A 331 20.80 -14.76 4.41
N PRO A 332 21.65 -15.78 4.20
CA PRO A 332 21.46 -17.12 4.75
C PRO A 332 21.73 -17.24 6.26
N ASP A 333 22.37 -16.25 6.92
CA ASP A 333 22.81 -16.32 8.31
C ASP A 333 22.15 -15.27 9.21
N GLN A 334 21.79 -15.67 10.45
CA GLN A 334 21.12 -14.81 11.43
C GLN A 334 21.99 -13.64 11.91
N LYS A 335 23.31 -13.81 12.05
CA LYS A 335 24.26 -12.73 12.36
C LYS A 335 24.38 -11.70 11.24
N LEU A 336 24.19 -12.11 10.00
CA LEU A 336 24.19 -11.23 8.84
C LEU A 336 22.88 -10.42 8.73
N ARG A 337 21.76 -10.93 9.27
CA ARG A 337 20.46 -10.22 9.32
C ARG A 337 20.50 -9.02 10.27
N GLU A 338 21.24 -9.09 11.37
CA GLU A 338 21.46 -7.96 12.30
C GLU A 338 22.22 -6.81 11.61
N ASN A 339 23.04 -7.11 10.61
CA ASN A 339 23.75 -6.13 9.80
C ASN A 339 22.89 -5.53 8.66
N THR A 340 21.67 -6.04 8.42
CA THR A 340 20.85 -5.62 7.28
C THR A 340 20.48 -4.13 7.36
N VAL A 341 20.15 -3.63 8.55
CA VAL A 341 19.86 -2.20 8.74
C VAL A 341 21.12 -1.37 8.49
N ARG A 342 22.26 -1.80 9.00
CA ARG A 342 23.56 -1.11 8.81
C ARG A 342 23.97 -1.03 7.33
N ILE A 343 23.71 -2.08 6.55
CA ILE A 343 24.01 -2.09 5.12
C ILE A 343 23.05 -1.15 4.35
N LYS A 344 21.79 -1.05 4.79
CA LYS A 344 20.77 -0.21 4.18
C LYS A 344 20.88 1.26 4.58
N LEU A 345 21.24 1.55 5.84
CA LEU A 345 21.27 2.88 6.42
C LEU A 345 22.60 3.14 7.11
N ASN A 346 23.38 4.09 6.60
CA ASN A 346 24.64 4.52 7.22
C ASN A 346 24.46 5.89 7.88
N PRO A 347 24.79 6.06 9.17
CA PRO A 347 24.77 7.36 9.81
C PRO A 347 25.89 8.26 9.27
N ILE A 348 25.60 9.54 9.12
CA ILE A 348 26.60 10.56 8.74
C ILE A 348 27.15 11.15 10.03
N ALA A 349 28.33 10.67 10.44
CA ALA A 349 28.95 11.03 11.72
C ALA A 349 29.15 12.55 11.89
N ASP A 350 29.52 13.27 10.85
CA ASP A 350 29.72 14.74 10.89
C ASP A 350 28.43 15.49 11.23
N THR A 351 27.27 14.91 10.90
CA THR A 351 25.97 15.50 11.24
C THR A 351 25.61 15.29 12.71
N VAL A 352 25.97 14.14 13.32
CA VAL A 352 25.42 13.70 14.62
C VAL A 352 26.43 13.66 15.77
N ARG A 353 27.72 13.59 15.48
CA ARG A 353 28.78 13.45 16.50
C ARG A 353 28.80 14.63 17.46
N GLY A 354 28.75 14.32 18.76
CA GLY A 354 28.76 15.31 19.84
C GLY A 354 27.48 16.11 19.99
N LYS A 355 26.42 15.76 19.24
CA LYS A 355 25.15 16.52 19.21
C LYS A 355 24.04 15.77 19.93
N ARG A 356 23.06 16.56 20.39
CA ARG A 356 21.72 16.11 20.77
C ARG A 356 20.87 16.07 19.52
N VAL A 357 20.34 14.91 19.19
CA VAL A 357 19.65 14.64 17.91
C VAL A 357 18.17 14.43 18.16
N VAL A 358 17.32 15.14 17.43
CA VAL A 358 15.92 14.76 17.23
C VAL A 358 15.82 13.87 16.01
N LEU A 359 15.49 12.61 16.22
CA LEU A 359 15.26 11.60 15.17
C LEU A 359 13.77 11.50 14.89
N VAL A 360 13.37 11.77 13.65
CA VAL A 360 11.96 11.65 13.23
C VAL A 360 11.82 10.46 12.29
N ASP A 361 10.89 9.55 12.61
CA ASP A 361 10.50 8.44 11.73
C ASP A 361 8.98 8.46 11.49
N ASP A 362 8.50 7.69 10.51
CA ASP A 362 7.08 7.58 10.22
C ASP A 362 6.31 6.89 11.36
N SER A 363 6.83 5.78 11.89
CA SER A 363 6.11 4.93 12.84
C SER A 363 7.03 3.99 13.62
N ILE A 364 6.54 3.51 14.76
CA ILE A 364 7.17 2.46 15.57
C ILE A 364 6.12 1.34 15.76
N VAL A 365 6.37 0.16 15.16
CA VAL A 365 5.45 -0.98 15.23
C VAL A 365 5.95 -2.02 16.23
N ARG A 366 7.07 -2.69 15.93
CA ARG A 366 7.70 -3.71 16.80
C ARG A 366 8.91 -3.18 17.58
N GLY A 367 9.45 -2.03 17.20
CA GLY A 367 10.59 -1.37 17.83
C GLY A 367 11.97 -1.93 17.48
N THR A 368 12.08 -3.08 16.82
CA THR A 368 13.38 -3.72 16.50
C THR A 368 14.23 -2.86 15.56
N THR A 369 13.65 -2.39 14.46
CA THR A 369 14.34 -1.49 13.50
C THR A 369 14.70 -0.16 14.15
N SER A 370 13.76 0.43 14.90
CA SER A 370 13.98 1.72 15.59
C SER A 370 15.13 1.63 16.58
N ARG A 371 15.22 0.54 17.36
CA ARG A 371 16.34 0.28 18.26
C ARG A 371 17.68 0.21 17.52
N GLN A 372 17.74 -0.48 16.39
CA GLN A 372 18.97 -0.58 15.59
C GLN A 372 19.40 0.78 15.02
N ILE A 373 18.43 1.59 14.54
CA ILE A 373 18.69 2.95 14.04
C ILE A 373 19.26 3.84 15.17
N VAL A 374 18.69 3.77 16.36
CA VAL A 374 19.19 4.51 17.54
C VAL A 374 20.59 4.07 17.90
N GLN A 375 20.87 2.77 17.90
CA GLN A 375 22.21 2.24 18.16
C GLN A 375 23.24 2.78 17.16
N LEU A 376 22.89 2.83 15.86
CA LEU A 376 23.76 3.39 14.83
C LEU A 376 24.11 4.86 15.10
N LEU A 377 23.17 5.68 15.57
CA LEU A 377 23.42 7.08 15.94
C LEU A 377 24.33 7.20 17.17
N ARG A 378 24.13 6.35 18.18
CA ARG A 378 25.00 6.30 19.36
C ARG A 378 26.43 5.92 18.97
N GLU A 379 26.60 4.90 18.13
CA GLU A 379 27.92 4.49 17.61
C GLU A 379 28.60 5.59 16.77
N ALA A 380 27.81 6.39 16.04
CA ALA A 380 28.29 7.54 15.28
C ALA A 380 28.68 8.74 16.19
N GLY A 381 28.38 8.68 17.51
CA GLY A 381 28.78 9.67 18.51
C GLY A 381 27.70 10.68 18.88
N ALA A 382 26.42 10.41 18.64
CA ALA A 382 25.31 11.23 19.15
C ALA A 382 25.32 11.18 20.70
N THR A 383 25.23 12.34 21.36
CA THR A 383 25.23 12.46 22.83
C THR A 383 23.85 12.20 23.43
N GLN A 384 22.82 12.65 22.74
CA GLN A 384 21.43 12.36 23.06
C GLN A 384 20.66 12.03 21.79
N VAL A 385 19.66 11.14 21.89
CA VAL A 385 18.74 10.78 20.81
C VAL A 385 17.30 10.90 21.32
N HIS A 386 16.57 11.87 20.80
CA HIS A 386 15.16 12.09 21.06
C HIS A 386 14.37 11.54 19.87
N PHE A 387 13.58 10.50 20.06
CA PHE A 387 12.86 9.85 18.97
C PHE A 387 11.42 10.36 18.90
N LEU A 388 11.00 10.82 17.71
CA LEU A 388 9.65 11.26 17.42
C LEU A 388 9.05 10.43 16.28
N SER A 389 7.88 9.83 16.51
CA SER A 389 7.08 9.11 15.50
C SER A 389 6.01 10.03 14.94
N SER A 390 5.95 10.18 13.60
CA SER A 390 4.90 10.97 12.94
C SER A 390 3.55 10.25 12.83
N ALA A 391 3.47 9.01 13.31
CA ALA A 391 2.22 8.30 13.60
C ALA A 391 1.98 8.20 15.11
N PRO A 392 0.72 8.05 15.55
CA PRO A 392 0.38 7.62 16.88
C PRO A 392 0.87 6.20 17.19
N GLU A 393 0.74 5.80 18.45
CA GLU A 393 1.02 4.44 18.91
C GLU A 393 0.12 3.42 18.19
N PHE A 394 0.70 2.34 17.66
CA PHE A 394 -0.05 1.20 17.13
C PHE A 394 -0.50 0.31 18.29
N LEU A 395 -1.80 0.29 18.54
CA LEU A 395 -2.42 -0.47 19.64
C LEU A 395 -3.24 -1.66 19.14
N TYR A 396 -3.63 -1.66 17.87
CA TYR A 396 -4.55 -2.63 17.26
C TYR A 396 -4.09 -3.03 15.86
N PRO A 397 -4.39 -4.27 15.41
CA PRO A 397 -4.08 -4.72 14.06
C PRO A 397 -4.87 -3.94 12.99
N CYS A 398 -4.43 -4.00 11.74
CA CYS A 398 -5.19 -3.50 10.60
C CYS A 398 -5.90 -4.64 9.88
N TYR A 399 -7.18 -4.40 9.50
CA TYR A 399 -7.99 -5.37 8.74
C TYR A 399 -8.25 -4.93 7.29
N PHE A 400 -7.80 -3.74 6.90
CA PHE A 400 -8.14 -3.09 5.63
C PHE A 400 -6.95 -2.99 4.66
N GLY A 401 -5.92 -3.82 4.89
CA GLY A 401 -4.85 -4.04 3.93
C GLY A 401 -3.48 -3.42 4.28
N VAL A 402 -3.28 -2.80 5.45
CA VAL A 402 -1.93 -2.49 5.97
C VAL A 402 -1.45 -3.69 6.78
N ASP A 403 -0.22 -4.13 6.56
CA ASP A 403 0.37 -5.23 7.32
C ASP A 403 0.79 -4.76 8.73
N VAL A 404 -0.21 -4.41 9.54
CA VAL A 404 -0.05 -4.20 10.98
C VAL A 404 -0.44 -5.48 11.68
N ASP A 405 0.56 -6.14 12.22
CA ASP A 405 0.53 -7.47 12.80
C ASP A 405 -0.45 -7.63 13.99
N SER A 406 -0.53 -8.83 14.50
CA SER A 406 -1.29 -9.16 15.70
C SER A 406 -0.85 -8.31 16.90
N ARG A 407 -1.76 -8.07 17.82
CA ARG A 407 -1.54 -7.18 18.96
C ARG A 407 -0.34 -7.59 19.82
N GLU A 408 -0.04 -8.89 19.90
CA GLU A 408 1.08 -9.42 20.65
C GLU A 408 2.45 -8.93 20.14
N ASN A 409 2.52 -8.55 18.87
CA ASN A 409 3.75 -8.08 18.23
C ASN A 409 3.89 -6.55 18.23
N LEU A 410 2.87 -5.81 18.66
CA LEU A 410 2.88 -4.34 18.72
C LEU A 410 3.56 -3.88 20.01
N ILE A 411 4.68 -3.15 19.91
CA ILE A 411 5.44 -2.71 21.10
C ILE A 411 4.59 -1.83 22.01
N ALA A 412 3.82 -0.88 21.46
CA ALA A 412 2.99 0.03 22.23
C ALA A 412 1.75 -0.62 22.85
N ALA A 413 1.30 -1.78 22.35
CA ALA A 413 0.21 -2.53 22.95
C ALA A 413 0.64 -3.36 24.18
N ASN A 414 1.96 -3.59 24.33
CA ASN A 414 2.53 -4.49 25.35
C ASN A 414 3.46 -3.78 26.34
N HIS A 415 3.85 -2.54 26.08
CA HIS A 415 4.79 -1.78 26.90
C HIS A 415 4.31 -0.35 27.14
N THR A 416 4.62 0.19 28.29
CA THR A 416 4.43 1.61 28.60
C THR A 416 5.43 2.48 27.83
N LEU A 417 5.15 3.78 27.71
CA LEU A 417 6.05 4.72 27.05
C LEU A 417 7.47 4.72 27.66
N GLU A 418 7.57 4.58 28.98
CA GLU A 418 8.86 4.51 29.68
C GLU A 418 9.63 3.23 29.33
N GLU A 419 8.95 2.07 29.33
CA GLU A 419 9.54 0.80 28.93
C GLU A 419 9.97 0.83 27.46
N MET A 420 9.15 1.40 26.57
CA MET A 420 9.51 1.57 25.15
C MET A 420 10.75 2.46 25.00
N ARG A 421 10.84 3.59 25.72
CA ARG A 421 12.01 4.47 25.74
C ARG A 421 13.26 3.70 26.10
N ASP A 422 13.19 2.87 27.15
CA ASP A 422 14.34 2.08 27.63
C ASP A 422 14.70 0.95 26.65
N ILE A 423 13.70 0.27 26.06
CA ILE A 423 13.89 -0.77 25.03
C ILE A 423 14.58 -0.19 23.78
N LEU A 424 14.19 1.01 23.35
CA LEU A 424 14.76 1.68 22.19
C LEU A 424 16.11 2.34 22.48
N GLY A 425 16.44 2.58 23.73
CA GLY A 425 17.69 3.22 24.16
C GLY A 425 17.75 4.72 23.86
N VAL A 426 16.60 5.41 23.90
CA VAL A 426 16.46 6.84 23.61
C VAL A 426 16.33 7.68 24.87
N ASP A 427 16.72 8.96 24.81
CA ASP A 427 16.62 9.90 25.93
C ASP A 427 15.17 10.38 26.12
N SER A 428 14.43 10.52 25.04
CA SER A 428 12.98 10.75 25.06
C SER A 428 12.29 10.10 23.86
N LEU A 429 11.01 9.77 24.02
CA LEU A 429 10.16 9.17 23.01
C LEU A 429 8.85 9.95 22.94
N GLY A 430 8.43 10.30 21.72
CA GLY A 430 7.16 10.97 21.47
C GLY A 430 6.46 10.45 20.24
N PHE A 431 5.14 10.46 20.27
CA PHE A 431 4.27 10.07 19.18
C PHE A 431 3.33 11.23 18.83
N LEU A 432 3.02 11.39 17.55
CA LEU A 432 1.98 12.32 17.14
C LEU A 432 0.63 11.87 17.73
N SER A 433 -0.12 12.79 18.29
CA SER A 433 -1.44 12.47 18.85
C SER A 433 -2.39 11.98 17.75
N VAL A 434 -3.41 11.19 18.15
CA VAL A 434 -4.49 10.75 17.23
C VAL A 434 -5.23 11.95 16.65
N GLU A 435 -5.39 13.02 17.40
CA GLU A 435 -6.00 14.25 16.91
C GLU A 435 -5.06 14.97 15.92
N GLY A 436 -3.77 15.00 16.22
CA GLY A 436 -2.75 15.54 15.31
C GLY A 436 -2.77 14.83 13.96
N VAL A 437 -2.73 13.48 13.96
CA VAL A 437 -2.68 12.71 12.70
C VAL A 437 -3.92 12.87 11.83
N LYS A 438 -5.10 13.10 12.42
CA LYS A 438 -6.34 13.39 11.67
C LYS A 438 -6.29 14.73 10.93
N ASN A 439 -5.45 15.65 11.38
CA ASN A 439 -5.35 17.01 10.85
C ASN A 439 -4.18 17.22 9.88
N ILE A 440 -3.39 16.18 9.55
CA ILE A 440 -2.24 16.33 8.64
C ILE A 440 -2.66 16.55 7.19
N ALA A 441 -3.74 15.92 6.74
CA ALA A 441 -4.18 15.87 5.35
C ALA A 441 -5.10 17.04 4.98
N GLU A 442 -4.56 18.27 5.04
CA GLU A 442 -5.32 19.45 4.62
C GLU A 442 -5.66 19.40 3.14
N GLY A 443 -6.92 19.66 2.82
CA GLY A 443 -7.46 19.56 1.47
C GLY A 443 -8.05 18.18 1.15
N CYS A 444 -7.85 17.18 1.99
CA CYS A 444 -8.54 15.89 1.86
C CYS A 444 -10.03 16.09 2.17
N GLY A 445 -10.88 15.79 1.18
CA GLY A 445 -12.34 15.88 1.33
C GLY A 445 -12.97 14.69 2.07
N LEU A 446 -12.17 13.71 2.49
CA LEU A 446 -12.62 12.46 3.10
C LEU A 446 -12.33 12.40 4.61
N GLY A 447 -13.15 11.65 5.35
CA GLY A 447 -12.81 11.21 6.69
C GLY A 447 -11.61 10.25 6.67
N LEU A 448 -10.88 10.16 7.80
CA LEU A 448 -9.69 9.33 7.90
C LEU A 448 -9.93 8.11 8.82
N CYS A 449 -9.48 6.94 8.39
CA CYS A 449 -9.42 5.74 9.22
C CYS A 449 -8.21 5.80 10.15
N THR A 450 -8.45 5.64 11.45
CA THR A 450 -7.43 5.57 12.51
C THR A 450 -7.61 4.31 13.38
N GLY A 451 -8.20 3.24 12.82
CA GLY A 451 -8.55 2.02 13.55
C GLY A 451 -7.37 1.34 14.24
N CYS A 452 -6.20 1.31 13.59
CA CYS A 452 -4.97 0.73 14.14
C CYS A 452 -4.43 1.48 15.38
N PHE A 453 -4.81 2.75 15.58
CA PHE A 453 -4.44 3.54 16.76
C PHE A 453 -5.52 3.52 17.83
N THR A 454 -6.80 3.45 17.46
CA THR A 454 -7.93 3.69 18.36
C THR A 454 -8.78 2.46 18.69
N GLY A 455 -8.66 1.38 17.90
CA GLY A 455 -9.56 0.22 17.95
C GLY A 455 -10.98 0.50 17.41
N LYS A 456 -11.24 1.71 16.91
CA LYS A 456 -12.53 2.08 16.31
C LYS A 456 -12.44 1.95 14.80
N TYR A 457 -12.98 0.86 14.27
CA TYR A 457 -12.97 0.57 12.85
C TYR A 457 -14.23 1.10 12.16
N PRO A 458 -14.12 1.71 10.96
CA PRO A 458 -15.26 2.28 10.25
C PRO A 458 -16.13 1.23 9.54
N ALA A 459 -15.66 0.00 9.42
CA ALA A 459 -16.38 -1.12 8.82
C ALA A 459 -16.25 -2.38 9.68
N GLU A 460 -17.01 -3.43 9.35
CA GLU A 460 -16.96 -4.72 10.05
C GLU A 460 -15.57 -5.35 9.97
N THR A 461 -15.07 -5.81 11.12
CA THR A 461 -13.81 -6.57 11.20
C THR A 461 -14.07 -8.05 10.97
N PRO A 462 -13.04 -8.85 10.55
CA PRO A 462 -13.20 -10.29 10.32
C PRO A 462 -13.72 -11.01 11.57
N ALA A 463 -14.67 -11.92 11.39
CA ALA A 463 -15.12 -12.81 12.46
C ALA A 463 -14.09 -13.90 12.78
N VAL A 464 -13.26 -14.29 11.79
CA VAL A 464 -12.20 -15.30 11.90
C VAL A 464 -10.90 -14.68 11.43
N THR A 465 -9.87 -14.71 12.28
CA THR A 465 -8.53 -14.18 11.99
C THR A 465 -7.53 -15.30 11.63
N GLU A 466 -7.99 -16.55 11.51
CA GLU A 466 -7.11 -17.68 11.19
C GLU A 466 -6.63 -17.65 9.73
N LYS A 467 -5.36 -17.97 9.54
CA LYS A 467 -4.78 -18.21 8.21
C LYS A 467 -5.54 -19.32 7.49
N SER A 468 -5.63 -19.22 6.17
CA SER A 468 -6.26 -20.26 5.36
C SER A 468 -5.71 -21.65 5.72
N LYS A 469 -6.60 -22.60 5.95
CA LYS A 469 -6.25 -24.02 6.21
C LYS A 469 -5.34 -24.63 5.14
N PHE A 470 -5.29 -24.04 3.96
CA PHE A 470 -4.44 -24.46 2.83
C PHE A 470 -3.00 -23.93 2.91
N GLU A 471 -2.71 -23.03 3.88
CA GLU A 471 -1.38 -22.46 4.11
C GLU A 471 -0.69 -23.09 5.32
N SER A 472 -1.40 -23.94 6.09
CA SER A 472 -0.86 -24.70 7.21
C SER A 472 -0.58 -26.15 6.81
N LYS A 473 0.54 -26.72 7.29
CA LYS A 473 0.78 -28.15 7.18
C LYS A 473 -0.30 -28.90 7.95
N ILE A 474 -0.79 -30.00 7.39
CA ILE A 474 -1.68 -30.92 8.12
C ILE A 474 -0.89 -31.39 9.34
N PRO A 475 -1.41 -31.27 10.58
CA PRO A 475 -0.77 -31.82 11.75
C PRO A 475 -0.52 -33.31 11.53
N GLU A 476 0.67 -33.81 11.84
CA GLU A 476 0.92 -35.24 11.87
C GLU A 476 -0.10 -35.86 12.84
N ALA A 477 -0.81 -36.90 12.38
CA ALA A 477 -1.75 -37.59 13.23
C ALA A 477 -0.94 -38.15 14.43
N THR A 478 -1.22 -37.61 15.60
CA THR A 478 -0.74 -38.23 16.86
C THR A 478 -1.42 -39.60 16.97
N GLU A 479 -0.63 -40.66 16.77
CA GLU A 479 -1.03 -42.05 17.07
C GLU A 479 -1.45 -42.21 18.54
#